data_3a964ded672c5644abd0cbd7acdda479
#
_entry.id   3a964ded672c5644abd0cbd7acdda479
#
_cell.length_a   1.000
_cell.length_b   1.000
_cell.length_c   1.000
_cell.angle_alpha   90.00
_cell.angle_beta   90.00
_cell.angle_gamma   90.00
#
_symmetry.space_group_name_H-M   'P 1'
#
loop_
_entity.id
_entity.type
_entity.pdbx_description
1 polymer ?
#
loop_
_entity_poly.entity_id
_entity_poly.type
_entity_poly.pdbx_seq_one_letter_code
_entity_poly.pdbx_strand_id
1 'polypeptide(L)'
;MKSVSAALAAHLAGPVTTLATCWRITRVDDQEFFFTDHDRDLVFEGEVYKARSGYSRTAIANDASLGVDNLDVEGVFDSEAITEEDLRAGLFDQAEVRIFLVNWADPSMGSLRMRRGWFGEVVLTEQGVFRTELRGLAQALSQRIGELYSPECRADLGDHRCKVPIHPPVVARETAYALGDHVRVASGSGSGSVVYENRIYRCVVAGTTAAVEPVYETTVGQQTTDGSAVFEAMEAWSRSGAVVGVVDRAIFTASIDEPRAVDGWFAGGVLTWESGANAGLSIEVKAWTQATGQVELFLPMGYAIEIGDLFRIHPGCDKRLDTCIDRFANVLNFRGEPYVPGQDAMMSYPDAR
;
A
#
# COMPACT_ATOMS: atom_id res chain seq x y z
N MET A 1 -1.37 -24.97 23.10
CA MET A 1 -1.12 -26.38 22.70
C MET A 1 -1.51 -26.51 21.24
N LYS A 2 -0.62 -27.00 20.38
CA LYS A 2 -0.94 -27.19 18.95
C LYS A 2 -1.99 -28.29 18.82
N SER A 3 -3.10 -28.05 18.11
CA SER A 3 -4.12 -29.08 17.84
C SER A 3 -3.66 -29.95 16.67
N VAL A 4 -3.66 -31.25 16.85
CA VAL A 4 -3.29 -32.25 15.84
C VAL A 4 -4.41 -33.31 15.80
N SER A 5 -4.74 -33.80 14.63
CA SER A 5 -5.72 -34.91 14.51
C SER A 5 -5.23 -36.16 15.21
N ALA A 6 -6.12 -37.02 15.69
CA ALA A 6 -5.72 -38.25 16.32
C ALA A 6 -4.92 -39.18 15.40
N ALA A 7 -5.24 -39.19 14.09
CA ALA A 7 -4.53 -39.96 13.08
C ALA A 7 -3.08 -39.47 12.90
N LEU A 8 -2.88 -38.13 12.75
CA LEU A 8 -1.56 -37.58 12.63
C LEU A 8 -0.74 -37.70 13.92
N ALA A 9 -1.38 -37.59 15.09
CA ALA A 9 -0.73 -37.80 16.38
C ALA A 9 -0.21 -39.24 16.53
N ALA A 10 -0.98 -40.22 16.12
CA ALA A 10 -0.58 -41.64 16.12
C ALA A 10 0.60 -41.88 15.15
N HIS A 11 0.57 -41.24 13.95
CA HIS A 11 1.67 -41.32 12.98
C HIS A 11 2.96 -40.72 13.54
N LEU A 12 2.86 -39.55 14.23
CA LEU A 12 4.02 -38.86 14.85
C LEU A 12 4.63 -39.66 16.00
N ALA A 13 3.84 -40.51 16.66
CA ALA A 13 4.32 -41.42 17.72
C ALA A 13 4.97 -42.69 17.19
N GLY A 14 4.87 -42.96 15.89
CA GLY A 14 5.42 -44.12 15.23
C GLY A 14 6.97 -44.07 15.10
N PRO A 15 7.61 -45.24 14.84
CA PRO A 15 9.06 -45.33 14.69
C PRO A 15 9.58 -44.70 13.37
N VAL A 16 8.71 -44.53 12.37
CA VAL A 16 9.05 -43.89 11.08
C VAL A 16 7.93 -42.94 10.73
N THR A 17 8.30 -41.72 10.30
CA THR A 17 7.37 -40.70 9.89
C THR A 17 7.59 -40.35 8.43
N THR A 18 6.48 -40.10 7.70
CA THR A 18 6.46 -39.69 6.30
C THR A 18 5.99 -38.22 6.21
N LEU A 19 6.82 -37.27 6.70
CA LEU A 19 6.45 -35.85 6.79
C LEU A 19 7.11 -35.06 5.70
N ALA A 20 6.34 -34.18 5.10
CA ALA A 20 6.82 -33.09 4.24
C ALA A 20 6.45 -31.74 4.85
N THR A 21 7.31 -30.75 4.65
CA THR A 21 7.02 -29.36 5.01
C THR A 21 6.30 -28.70 3.84
N CYS A 22 5.21 -28.00 4.15
CA CYS A 22 4.47 -27.19 3.19
C CYS A 22 4.50 -25.72 3.61
N TRP A 23 4.59 -24.86 2.61
CA TRP A 23 4.50 -23.40 2.77
C TRP A 23 3.33 -22.88 1.94
N ARG A 24 2.51 -22.07 2.56
CA ARG A 24 1.49 -21.25 1.88
C ARG A 24 1.89 -19.81 2.06
N ILE A 25 2.12 -19.12 0.97
CA ILE A 25 2.43 -17.69 0.94
C ILE A 25 1.19 -16.99 0.40
N THR A 26 0.68 -16.00 1.13
CA THR A 26 -0.46 -15.19 0.72
C THR A 26 0.00 -13.75 0.61
N ARG A 27 -0.01 -13.16 -0.58
CA ARG A 27 0.33 -11.77 -0.83
C ARG A 27 -0.79 -10.85 -0.32
N VAL A 28 -0.51 -9.55 -0.24
CA VAL A 28 -1.48 -8.52 0.20
C VAL A 28 -2.65 -8.38 -0.78
N ASP A 29 -2.47 -8.75 -2.06
CA ASP A 29 -3.49 -8.77 -3.10
C ASP A 29 -4.26 -10.11 -3.17
N ASP A 30 -4.18 -10.93 -2.11
CA ASP A 30 -4.82 -12.25 -1.98
C ASP A 30 -4.34 -13.31 -2.98
N GLN A 31 -3.24 -13.08 -3.72
CA GLN A 31 -2.62 -14.14 -4.49
C GLN A 31 -1.90 -15.13 -3.59
N GLU A 32 -2.08 -16.42 -3.87
CA GLU A 32 -1.54 -17.52 -3.05
C GLU A 32 -0.55 -18.38 -3.82
N PHE A 33 0.51 -18.77 -3.12
CA PHE A 33 1.57 -19.64 -3.64
C PHE A 33 1.78 -20.80 -2.68
N PHE A 34 1.96 -21.99 -3.24
CA PHE A 34 2.00 -23.24 -2.49
C PHE A 34 3.26 -24.03 -2.84
N PHE A 35 4.09 -24.30 -1.84
CA PHE A 35 5.38 -24.98 -2.01
C PHE A 35 5.56 -26.12 -1.00
N THR A 36 6.39 -27.12 -1.36
CA THR A 36 6.74 -28.23 -0.47
C THR A 36 8.22 -28.60 -0.61
N ASP A 37 8.82 -29.12 0.46
CA ASP A 37 10.15 -29.70 0.45
C ASP A 37 10.17 -31.19 0.00
N HIS A 38 8.99 -31.71 -0.38
CA HIS A 38 8.89 -33.06 -0.92
C HIS A 38 9.43 -33.11 -2.36
N ASP A 39 9.91 -34.28 -2.80
CA ASP A 39 10.46 -34.52 -4.14
C ASP A 39 9.41 -34.52 -5.27
N ARG A 40 8.12 -34.52 -4.91
CA ARG A 40 6.97 -34.49 -5.83
C ARG A 40 5.92 -33.50 -5.36
N ASP A 41 5.16 -32.99 -6.34
CA ASP A 41 3.99 -32.15 -6.04
C ASP A 41 3.05 -32.88 -5.08
N LEU A 42 2.58 -32.17 -4.06
CA LEU A 42 1.71 -32.70 -3.03
C LEU A 42 0.34 -32.02 -3.08
N VAL A 43 -0.74 -32.79 -3.11
CA VAL A 43 -2.10 -32.25 -3.05
C VAL A 43 -2.58 -32.28 -1.60
N PHE A 44 -2.92 -31.10 -1.06
CA PHE A 44 -3.43 -30.95 0.31
C PHE A 44 -4.50 -29.86 0.37
N GLU A 45 -5.64 -30.13 1.00
CA GLU A 45 -6.81 -29.22 1.12
C GLU A 45 -7.31 -28.66 -0.23
N GLY A 46 -7.13 -29.41 -1.32
CA GLY A 46 -7.57 -29.01 -2.67
C GLY A 46 -6.53 -28.23 -3.48
N GLU A 47 -5.41 -27.84 -2.85
CA GLU A 47 -4.34 -27.07 -3.47
C GLU A 47 -3.15 -27.97 -3.83
N VAL A 48 -2.40 -27.57 -4.87
CA VAL A 48 -1.21 -28.28 -5.35
C VAL A 48 0.04 -27.57 -4.85
N TYR A 49 0.74 -28.19 -3.89
CA TYR A 49 2.02 -27.72 -3.36
C TYR A 49 3.15 -28.17 -4.29
N LYS A 50 3.84 -27.19 -4.90
CA LYS A 50 4.88 -27.41 -5.89
C LYS A 50 6.20 -27.87 -5.24
N ALA A 51 6.77 -28.97 -5.78
CA ALA A 51 8.01 -29.57 -5.32
C ALA A 51 9.29 -28.85 -5.82
N ARG A 52 9.18 -27.97 -6.82
CA ARG A 52 10.34 -27.42 -7.56
C ARG A 52 10.93 -26.15 -7.00
N SER A 53 10.36 -25.59 -5.97
CA SER A 53 10.92 -24.41 -5.32
C SER A 53 12.07 -24.86 -4.41
N GLY A 54 13.31 -24.56 -4.77
CA GLY A 54 14.50 -24.84 -3.99
C GLY A 54 14.56 -24.11 -2.65
N TYR A 55 13.50 -24.32 -1.83
CA TYR A 55 13.44 -23.75 -0.49
C TYR A 55 14.31 -24.55 0.47
N SER A 56 15.31 -23.92 1.03
CA SER A 56 15.99 -24.42 2.21
C SER A 56 15.56 -23.57 3.42
N ARG A 57 15.30 -24.21 4.54
CA ARG A 57 14.99 -23.53 5.79
C ARG A 57 16.13 -23.70 6.79
N THR A 58 16.39 -22.66 7.54
CA THR A 58 17.15 -22.80 8.79
C THR A 58 16.31 -23.53 9.86
N ALA A 59 16.96 -24.06 10.89
CA ALA A 59 16.25 -24.75 11.97
C ALA A 59 15.22 -23.79 12.62
N ILE A 60 13.97 -24.25 12.77
CA ILE A 60 12.92 -23.52 13.48
C ILE A 60 13.25 -23.60 14.98
N ALA A 61 13.80 -22.54 15.55
CA ALA A 61 13.93 -22.40 16.99
C ALA A 61 12.69 -21.69 17.52
N ASN A 62 11.99 -22.29 18.49
CA ASN A 62 10.93 -21.64 19.26
C ASN A 62 11.47 -21.40 20.67
N ASP A 63 11.67 -20.16 21.05
CA ASP A 63 11.96 -19.78 22.43
C ASP A 63 10.67 -19.28 23.11
N ALA A 64 10.47 -19.63 24.34
CA ALA A 64 9.36 -19.14 25.17
C ALA A 64 9.61 -17.72 25.73
N SER A 65 10.74 -17.11 25.42
CA SER A 65 11.03 -15.71 25.74
C SER A 65 10.26 -14.78 24.79
N LEU A 66 9.94 -13.55 25.24
CA LEU A 66 9.36 -12.47 24.42
C LEU A 66 10.40 -11.88 23.42
N GLY A 67 11.50 -12.57 23.17
CA GLY A 67 12.46 -12.22 22.13
C GLY A 67 11.83 -12.32 20.74
N VAL A 68 12.30 -11.47 19.83
CA VAL A 68 11.88 -11.51 18.42
C VAL A 68 12.41 -12.80 17.81
N ASP A 69 11.50 -13.70 17.50
CA ASP A 69 11.79 -15.02 16.96
C ASP A 69 11.87 -14.91 15.44
N ASN A 70 13.06 -14.68 14.90
CA ASN A 70 13.30 -14.53 13.48
C ASN A 70 13.67 -15.88 12.87
N LEU A 71 13.04 -16.22 11.75
CA LEU A 71 13.37 -17.38 10.93
C LEU A 71 13.86 -16.89 9.58
N ASP A 72 15.06 -17.25 9.20
CA ASP A 72 15.56 -17.02 7.85
C ASP A 72 15.03 -18.10 6.92
N VAL A 73 14.43 -17.67 5.82
CA VAL A 73 14.01 -18.54 4.72
C VAL A 73 14.84 -18.18 3.51
N GLU A 74 15.56 -19.15 2.97
CA GLU A 74 16.27 -19.02 1.70
C GLU A 74 15.47 -19.74 0.63
N GLY A 75 15.25 -19.07 -0.50
CA GLY A 75 14.60 -19.62 -1.66
C GLY A 75 15.40 -19.33 -2.93
N VAL A 76 15.32 -20.22 -3.89
CA VAL A 76 15.84 -19.99 -5.24
C VAL A 76 14.70 -19.41 -6.07
N PHE A 77 14.99 -18.44 -6.92
CA PHE A 77 14.00 -17.94 -7.89
C PHE A 77 13.51 -19.10 -8.74
N ASP A 78 12.24 -19.43 -8.58
CA ASP A 78 11.54 -20.19 -9.59
C ASP A 78 10.91 -19.17 -10.54
N SER A 79 11.40 -19.15 -11.76
CA SER A 79 11.01 -18.18 -12.80
C SER A 79 9.51 -18.19 -13.12
N GLU A 80 8.77 -19.20 -12.64
CA GLU A 80 7.33 -19.32 -12.88
C GLU A 80 6.48 -18.84 -11.71
N ALA A 81 7.00 -18.80 -10.47
CA ALA A 81 6.21 -18.53 -9.28
C ALA A 81 6.61 -17.24 -8.54
N ILE A 82 7.90 -16.98 -8.37
CA ILE A 82 8.42 -15.77 -7.69
C ILE A 82 9.57 -15.22 -8.54
N THR A 83 9.33 -14.12 -9.19
CA THR A 83 10.34 -13.47 -10.02
C THR A 83 11.13 -12.43 -9.24
N GLU A 84 12.34 -12.14 -9.70
CA GLU A 84 13.14 -11.03 -9.13
C GLU A 84 12.42 -9.69 -9.29
N GLU A 85 11.71 -9.50 -10.41
CA GLU A 85 10.97 -8.27 -10.68
C GLU A 85 9.80 -8.10 -9.71
N ASP A 86 9.07 -9.16 -9.38
CA ASP A 86 7.99 -9.14 -8.40
C ASP A 86 8.49 -8.81 -6.99
N LEU A 87 9.65 -9.35 -6.62
CA LEU A 87 10.28 -9.03 -5.34
C LEU A 87 10.76 -7.57 -5.28
N ARG A 88 11.39 -7.09 -6.37
CA ARG A 88 11.82 -5.68 -6.48
C ARG A 88 10.63 -4.70 -6.55
N ALA A 89 9.51 -5.15 -7.09
CA ALA A 89 8.26 -4.38 -7.11
C ALA A 89 7.56 -4.33 -5.74
N GLY A 90 8.07 -5.05 -4.73
CA GLY A 90 7.49 -5.10 -3.40
C GLY A 90 6.19 -5.91 -3.30
N LEU A 91 5.86 -6.72 -4.30
CA LEU A 91 4.60 -7.49 -4.31
C LEU A 91 4.52 -8.52 -3.18
N PHE A 92 5.68 -8.94 -2.66
CA PHE A 92 5.78 -9.87 -1.53
C PHE A 92 6.00 -9.16 -0.18
N ASP A 93 6.02 -7.82 -0.15
CA ASP A 93 6.16 -7.07 1.08
C ASP A 93 4.98 -7.38 2.01
N GLN A 94 5.32 -7.78 3.25
CA GLN A 94 4.34 -8.21 4.24
C GLN A 94 3.47 -9.41 3.83
N ALA A 95 3.86 -10.19 2.81
CA ALA A 95 3.17 -11.44 2.48
C ALA A 95 3.14 -12.38 3.69
N GLU A 96 1.96 -12.94 3.97
CA GLU A 96 1.80 -13.91 5.05
C GLU A 96 2.39 -15.26 4.64
N VAL A 97 3.16 -15.87 5.53
CA VAL A 97 3.70 -17.22 5.33
C VAL A 97 3.20 -18.14 6.42
N ARG A 98 2.60 -19.25 6.02
CA ARG A 98 2.20 -20.34 6.92
C ARG A 98 3.02 -21.57 6.60
N ILE A 99 3.73 -22.08 7.62
CA ILE A 99 4.55 -23.28 7.52
C ILE A 99 3.89 -24.38 8.35
N PHE A 100 3.71 -25.55 7.75
CA PHE A 100 3.12 -26.71 8.42
C PHE A 100 3.69 -28.01 7.86
N LEU A 101 3.55 -29.09 8.62
CA LEU A 101 3.92 -30.44 8.22
C LEU A 101 2.68 -31.24 7.84
N VAL A 102 2.80 -32.03 6.79
CA VAL A 102 1.76 -32.93 6.29
C VAL A 102 2.37 -34.32 6.13
N ASN A 103 1.61 -35.36 6.41
CA ASN A 103 2.01 -36.70 6.03
C ASN A 103 1.84 -36.85 4.51
N TRP A 104 2.96 -36.87 3.76
CA TRP A 104 2.92 -36.96 2.30
C TRP A 104 2.35 -38.33 1.79
N ALA A 105 2.44 -39.39 2.58
CA ALA A 105 1.89 -40.67 2.23
C ALA A 105 0.35 -40.74 2.43
N ASP A 106 -0.19 -39.93 3.36
CA ASP A 106 -1.64 -39.82 3.60
C ASP A 106 -1.99 -38.39 4.07
N PRO A 107 -2.19 -37.44 3.12
CA PRO A 107 -2.53 -36.07 3.45
C PRO A 107 -3.87 -35.90 4.18
N SER A 108 -4.76 -36.91 4.14
CA SER A 108 -6.05 -36.87 4.82
C SER A 108 -5.94 -36.80 6.35
N MET A 109 -4.78 -37.18 6.91
CA MET A 109 -4.49 -37.01 8.35
C MET A 109 -4.48 -35.57 8.84
N GLY A 110 -4.48 -34.59 7.92
CA GLY A 110 -4.41 -33.15 8.23
C GLY A 110 -2.99 -32.64 8.40
N SER A 111 -2.84 -31.48 9.02
CA SER A 111 -1.55 -30.79 9.14
C SER A 111 -1.15 -30.50 10.58
N LEU A 112 0.16 -30.44 10.82
CA LEU A 112 0.75 -29.90 12.04
C LEU A 112 1.27 -28.49 11.76
N ARG A 113 0.58 -27.46 12.27
CA ARG A 113 0.99 -26.06 12.12
C ARG A 113 2.29 -25.80 12.86
N MET A 114 3.31 -25.36 12.12
CA MET A 114 4.63 -25.07 12.68
C MET A 114 4.78 -23.59 13.01
N ARG A 115 4.63 -22.71 12.02
CA ARG A 115 4.83 -21.28 12.14
C ARG A 115 3.89 -20.47 11.24
N ARG A 116 3.61 -19.26 11.68
CA ARG A 116 2.98 -18.20 10.90
C ARG A 116 3.83 -16.95 11.06
N GLY A 117 4.09 -16.26 9.99
CA GLY A 117 4.86 -15.01 9.99
C GLY A 117 4.59 -14.21 8.74
N TRP A 118 5.30 -13.12 8.59
CA TRP A 118 5.25 -12.24 7.43
C TRP A 118 6.65 -12.05 6.87
N PHE A 119 6.75 -11.86 5.57
CA PHE A 119 8.00 -11.50 4.95
C PHE A 119 8.51 -10.18 5.55
N GLY A 120 9.76 -10.18 5.97
CA GLY A 120 10.52 -9.01 6.36
C GLY A 120 11.37 -8.49 5.21
N GLU A 121 12.62 -8.17 5.50
CA GLU A 121 13.57 -7.75 4.48
C GLU A 121 13.85 -8.90 3.51
N VAL A 122 13.82 -8.59 2.21
CA VAL A 122 14.17 -9.53 1.14
C VAL A 122 15.51 -9.10 0.57
N VAL A 123 16.53 -9.95 0.70
CA VAL A 123 17.84 -9.75 0.13
C VAL A 123 18.00 -10.62 -1.12
N LEU A 124 18.34 -9.98 -2.23
CA LEU A 124 18.56 -10.64 -3.50
C LEU A 124 20.07 -10.83 -3.69
N THR A 125 20.48 -12.04 -4.06
CA THR A 125 21.87 -12.35 -4.39
C THR A 125 22.08 -12.41 -5.91
N GLU A 126 23.30 -12.14 -6.36
CA GLU A 126 23.68 -12.22 -7.78
C GLU A 126 23.50 -13.62 -8.40
N GLN A 127 23.29 -14.63 -7.58
CA GLN A 127 23.15 -16.03 -8.01
C GLN A 127 21.68 -16.46 -8.22
N GLY A 128 20.71 -15.54 -8.18
CA GLY A 128 19.29 -15.86 -8.30
C GLY A 128 18.72 -16.53 -7.05
N VAL A 129 19.36 -16.33 -5.89
CA VAL A 129 18.86 -16.77 -4.59
C VAL A 129 18.33 -15.56 -3.85
N PHE A 130 17.13 -15.64 -3.32
CA PHE A 130 16.64 -14.65 -2.37
C PHE A 130 16.66 -15.21 -0.94
N ARG A 131 16.89 -14.32 -0.01
CA ARG A 131 16.82 -14.61 1.42
C ARG A 131 15.85 -13.63 2.05
N THR A 132 14.91 -14.13 2.82
CA THR A 132 13.97 -13.29 3.56
C THR A 132 13.91 -13.72 5.01
N GLU A 133 13.74 -12.73 5.88
CA GLU A 133 13.47 -12.91 7.28
C GLU A 133 11.96 -13.08 7.51
N LEU A 134 11.54 -14.13 8.21
CA LEU A 134 10.16 -14.26 8.63
C LEU A 134 9.95 -13.59 9.99
N ARG A 135 9.19 -12.52 9.98
CA ARG A 135 8.81 -11.75 11.17
C ARG A 135 7.61 -12.39 11.85
N GLY A 136 7.78 -12.74 13.11
CA GLY A 136 6.72 -13.34 13.92
C GLY A 136 5.77 -12.30 14.53
N LEU A 137 4.69 -12.77 15.16
CA LEU A 137 3.70 -11.94 15.85
C LEU A 137 4.31 -11.09 16.98
N ALA A 138 5.39 -11.57 17.63
CA ALA A 138 6.09 -10.85 18.69
C ALA A 138 6.60 -9.49 18.23
N GLN A 139 7.07 -9.38 16.99
CA GLN A 139 7.53 -8.10 16.43
C GLN A 139 6.38 -7.11 16.25
N ALA A 140 5.21 -7.56 15.80
CA ALA A 140 4.02 -6.71 15.69
C ALA A 140 3.57 -6.19 17.07
N LEU A 141 3.69 -7.03 18.11
CA LEU A 141 3.36 -6.67 19.48
C LEU A 141 4.41 -5.76 20.16
N SER A 142 5.64 -5.74 19.65
CA SER A 142 6.71 -4.88 20.18
C SER A 142 6.71 -3.46 19.59
N GLN A 143 5.87 -3.17 18.60
CA GLN A 143 5.76 -1.85 18.01
C GLN A 143 5.15 -0.83 19.01
N ARG A 144 5.68 0.39 19.00
CA ARG A 144 5.13 1.49 19.79
C ARG A 144 3.76 1.88 19.25
N ILE A 145 2.75 1.83 20.10
CA ILE A 145 1.38 2.25 19.76
C ILE A 145 1.15 3.74 20.13
N GLY A 146 2.01 4.32 20.98
CA GLY A 146 1.88 5.71 21.44
C GLY A 146 2.38 6.73 20.43
N GLU A 147 1.64 7.83 20.27
CA GLU A 147 2.08 9.00 19.49
C GLU A 147 2.88 9.95 20.39
N LEU A 148 3.94 10.53 19.83
CA LEU A 148 4.74 11.54 20.51
C LEU A 148 4.22 12.95 20.16
N TYR A 149 4.28 13.87 21.11
CA TYR A 149 4.09 15.29 20.82
C TYR A 149 5.25 15.77 19.93
N SER A 150 4.90 16.32 18.76
CA SER A 150 5.84 16.81 17.77
C SER A 150 5.33 18.09 17.12
N PRO A 151 6.21 19.02 16.74
CA PRO A 151 5.81 20.17 15.93
C PRO A 151 5.17 19.77 14.60
N GLU A 152 5.53 18.61 14.08
CA GLU A 152 5.06 18.09 12.82
C GLU A 152 3.71 17.38 12.95
N CYS A 153 2.91 17.46 11.90
CA CYS A 153 1.62 16.79 11.81
C CYS A 153 1.77 15.26 11.75
N ARG A 154 1.05 14.54 12.60
CA ARG A 154 1.04 13.07 12.64
C ARG A 154 0.04 12.43 11.67
N ALA A 155 -0.82 13.23 11.04
CA ALA A 155 -1.77 12.73 10.06
C ALA A 155 -1.11 12.56 8.68
N ASP A 156 -1.50 11.55 7.92
CA ASP A 156 -1.11 11.42 6.53
C ASP A 156 -2.04 12.25 5.65
N LEU A 157 -1.49 12.78 4.55
CA LEU A 157 -2.26 13.62 3.67
C LEU A 157 -3.45 12.84 3.09
N GLY A 158 -4.65 13.35 3.35
CA GLY A 158 -5.89 12.74 2.91
C GLY A 158 -6.45 11.62 3.79
N ASP A 159 -5.78 11.28 4.91
CA ASP A 159 -6.32 10.30 5.86
C ASP A 159 -7.56 10.85 6.62
N HIS A 160 -8.19 9.99 7.41
CA HIS A 160 -9.38 10.34 8.20
C HIS A 160 -9.14 11.46 9.22
N ARG A 161 -7.89 11.75 9.59
CA ARG A 161 -7.49 12.85 10.49
C ARG A 161 -7.23 14.12 9.73
N CYS A 162 -6.51 14.04 8.59
CA CYS A 162 -6.17 15.18 7.72
C CYS A 162 -7.38 15.70 6.97
N LYS A 163 -8.21 14.83 6.39
CA LYS A 163 -9.43 15.16 5.64
C LYS A 163 -9.27 16.03 4.39
N VAL A 164 -8.05 16.28 3.91
CA VAL A 164 -7.87 16.86 2.58
C VAL A 164 -8.41 15.86 1.55
N PRO A 165 -9.34 16.25 0.65
CA PRO A 165 -10.02 15.31 -0.23
C PRO A 165 -9.14 14.91 -1.43
N ILE A 166 -8.09 14.14 -1.17
CA ILE A 166 -7.16 13.64 -2.21
C ILE A 166 -7.88 12.65 -3.13
N HIS A 167 -8.61 11.70 -2.54
CA HIS A 167 -9.35 10.66 -3.24
C HIS A 167 -10.77 10.52 -2.67
N PRO A 168 -11.64 11.53 -2.88
CA PRO A 168 -13.01 11.45 -2.37
C PRO A 168 -13.75 10.27 -3.04
N PRO A 169 -14.75 9.68 -2.35
CA PRO A 169 -15.55 8.60 -2.89
C PRO A 169 -16.34 9.06 -4.13
N VAL A 170 -16.70 8.10 -4.99
CA VAL A 170 -17.63 8.36 -6.08
C VAL A 170 -19.00 8.72 -5.49
N VAL A 171 -19.64 9.73 -6.06
CA VAL A 171 -20.98 10.13 -5.67
C VAL A 171 -21.95 8.95 -5.82
N ALA A 172 -22.67 8.62 -4.75
CA ALA A 172 -23.68 7.56 -4.77
C ALA A 172 -25.08 8.15 -5.04
N ARG A 173 -25.94 7.35 -5.63
CA ARG A 173 -27.33 7.76 -5.91
C ARG A 173 -28.23 7.55 -4.70
N GLU A 174 -29.30 8.36 -4.60
CA GLU A 174 -30.28 8.29 -3.51
C GLU A 174 -29.65 8.29 -2.11
N THR A 175 -28.52 9.00 -1.98
CA THR A 175 -27.67 9.03 -0.78
C THR A 175 -27.67 10.44 -0.19
N ALA A 176 -27.78 10.53 1.12
CA ALA A 176 -27.73 11.80 1.84
C ALA A 176 -26.27 12.25 2.01
N TYR A 177 -26.02 13.52 1.72
CA TYR A 177 -24.74 14.20 1.90
C TYR A 177 -24.90 15.39 2.83
N ALA A 178 -23.91 15.55 3.71
CA ALA A 178 -23.84 16.68 4.63
C ALA A 178 -23.07 17.86 4.02
N LEU A 179 -23.27 19.04 4.58
CA LEU A 179 -22.52 20.23 4.19
C LEU A 179 -21.00 19.97 4.41
N GLY A 180 -20.22 20.21 3.36
CA GLY A 180 -18.76 20.02 3.37
C GLY A 180 -18.30 18.64 2.92
N ASP A 181 -19.18 17.68 2.70
CA ASP A 181 -18.80 16.38 2.14
C ASP A 181 -18.19 16.56 0.75
N HIS A 182 -17.16 15.76 0.45
CA HIS A 182 -16.51 15.79 -0.84
C HIS A 182 -16.74 14.48 -1.58
N VAL A 183 -17.02 14.60 -2.89
CA VAL A 183 -17.24 13.47 -3.78
C VAL A 183 -16.51 13.70 -5.11
N ARG A 184 -16.34 12.63 -5.88
CA ARG A 184 -15.96 12.68 -7.30
C ARG A 184 -17.07 12.07 -8.15
N VAL A 185 -17.12 12.46 -9.40
CA VAL A 185 -18.02 11.87 -10.40
C VAL A 185 -17.18 10.90 -11.23
N ALA A 186 -17.69 9.69 -11.49
CA ALA A 186 -16.99 8.73 -12.34
C ALA A 186 -17.02 9.22 -13.79
N SER A 187 -15.88 9.14 -14.48
CA SER A 187 -15.80 9.47 -15.91
C SER A 187 -16.69 8.53 -16.70
N GLY A 188 -17.52 9.09 -17.59
CA GLY A 188 -18.45 8.32 -18.42
C GLY A 188 -19.80 7.99 -17.74
N SER A 189 -20.05 8.43 -16.52
CA SER A 189 -21.37 8.38 -15.91
C SER A 189 -22.17 9.63 -16.29
N GLY A 190 -23.49 9.49 -16.40
CA GLY A 190 -24.38 10.58 -16.80
C GLY A 190 -24.57 10.73 -18.31
N SER A 191 -25.41 11.69 -18.71
CA SER A 191 -25.78 11.93 -20.09
C SER A 191 -24.69 12.71 -20.84
N GLY A 192 -23.69 12.04 -21.36
CA GLY A 192 -22.70 12.64 -22.27
C GLY A 192 -21.25 12.34 -21.91
N SER A 193 -20.35 12.55 -22.88
CA SER A 193 -18.90 12.34 -22.76
C SER A 193 -18.21 13.43 -21.92
N VAL A 194 -18.73 13.77 -20.76
CA VAL A 194 -18.09 14.77 -19.89
C VAL A 194 -16.96 14.09 -19.11
N VAL A 195 -15.77 14.66 -19.21
CA VAL A 195 -14.59 14.20 -18.49
C VAL A 195 -14.52 14.95 -17.15
N TYR A 196 -14.72 14.24 -16.07
CA TYR A 196 -14.64 14.79 -14.70
C TYR A 196 -13.28 14.59 -14.04
N GLU A 197 -12.30 14.14 -14.79
CA GLU A 197 -10.91 14.07 -14.35
C GLU A 197 -10.47 15.43 -13.83
N ASN A 198 -9.65 15.50 -12.85
CA ASN A 198 -9.19 16.75 -12.26
C ASN A 198 -10.27 17.61 -11.56
N ARG A 199 -11.47 17.08 -11.33
CA ARG A 199 -12.54 17.75 -10.56
C ARG A 199 -12.98 16.90 -9.37
N ILE A 200 -13.21 17.60 -8.27
CA ILE A 200 -13.93 17.09 -7.09
C ILE A 200 -15.09 18.03 -6.78
N TYR A 201 -16.03 17.57 -6.01
CA TYR A 201 -17.25 18.32 -5.74
C TYR A 201 -17.49 18.38 -4.24
N ARG A 202 -17.72 19.59 -3.73
CA ARG A 202 -18.04 19.82 -2.32
C ARG A 202 -19.54 20.04 -2.17
N CYS A 203 -20.18 19.34 -1.26
CA CYS A 203 -21.56 19.57 -0.91
C CYS A 203 -21.72 20.95 -0.23
N VAL A 204 -22.42 21.87 -0.85
CA VAL A 204 -22.69 23.23 -0.36
C VAL A 204 -24.11 23.42 0.14
N VAL A 205 -25.03 22.51 -0.22
CA VAL A 205 -26.36 22.40 0.39
C VAL A 205 -26.59 20.93 0.70
N ALA A 206 -26.77 20.61 1.97
CA ALA A 206 -27.04 19.25 2.42
C ALA A 206 -28.36 18.74 1.84
N GLY A 207 -28.38 17.48 1.42
CA GLY A 207 -29.55 16.88 0.78
C GLY A 207 -29.28 15.47 0.31
N THR A 208 -30.21 14.91 -0.45
CA THR A 208 -30.14 13.56 -1.01
C THR A 208 -30.00 13.65 -2.52
N THR A 209 -29.06 12.89 -3.08
CA THR A 209 -28.85 12.81 -4.53
C THR A 209 -30.02 12.15 -5.23
N ALA A 210 -30.27 12.54 -6.49
CA ALA A 210 -31.32 11.95 -7.33
C ALA A 210 -30.98 10.48 -7.70
N ALA A 211 -32.01 9.74 -8.12
CA ALA A 211 -31.81 8.38 -8.67
C ALA A 211 -31.06 8.41 -10.01
N VAL A 212 -31.20 9.47 -10.79
CA VAL A 212 -30.51 9.69 -12.07
C VAL A 212 -29.44 10.76 -11.86
N GLU A 213 -28.22 10.47 -12.29
CA GLU A 213 -27.10 11.39 -12.20
C GLU A 213 -27.26 12.58 -13.15
N PRO A 214 -27.23 13.83 -12.67
CA PRO A 214 -27.18 14.99 -13.53
C PRO A 214 -25.82 15.15 -14.21
N VAL A 215 -25.72 16.00 -15.20
CA VAL A 215 -24.44 16.47 -15.71
C VAL A 215 -23.89 17.48 -14.72
N TYR A 216 -22.73 17.19 -14.14
CA TYR A 216 -22.06 18.08 -13.21
C TYR A 216 -21.30 19.18 -13.96
N GLU A 217 -21.30 20.38 -13.41
CA GLU A 217 -20.50 21.49 -13.92
C GLU A 217 -19.00 21.21 -13.72
N THR A 218 -18.19 21.52 -14.73
CA THR A 218 -16.74 21.31 -14.67
C THR A 218 -15.95 22.59 -14.40
N THR A 219 -16.60 23.74 -14.47
CA THR A 219 -15.99 25.03 -14.15
C THR A 219 -15.93 25.22 -12.65
N VAL A 220 -14.73 25.44 -12.12
CA VAL A 220 -14.51 25.65 -10.69
C VAL A 220 -15.39 26.79 -10.15
N GLY A 221 -16.01 26.54 -9.00
CA GLY A 221 -16.94 27.45 -8.34
C GLY A 221 -18.37 27.39 -8.86
N GLN A 222 -18.65 26.70 -9.98
CA GLN A 222 -20.00 26.48 -10.44
C GLN A 222 -20.68 25.35 -9.66
N GLN A 223 -22.00 25.45 -9.52
CA GLN A 223 -22.80 24.55 -8.70
C GLN A 223 -23.69 23.67 -9.56
N THR A 224 -23.85 22.42 -9.14
CA THR A 224 -24.79 21.45 -9.73
C THR A 224 -25.78 21.01 -8.67
N THR A 225 -27.06 21.06 -9.00
CA THR A 225 -28.13 20.49 -8.17
C THR A 225 -28.29 19.01 -8.53
N ASP A 226 -28.22 18.15 -7.55
CA ASP A 226 -28.43 16.71 -7.67
C ASP A 226 -29.43 16.24 -6.61
N GLY A 227 -30.68 16.05 -7.03
CA GLY A 227 -31.80 15.84 -6.13
C GLY A 227 -32.07 17.06 -5.26
N SER A 228 -31.97 16.93 -3.94
CA SER A 228 -32.06 18.06 -2.99
C SER A 228 -30.67 18.55 -2.53
N ALA A 229 -29.59 17.86 -2.88
CA ALA A 229 -28.23 18.29 -2.60
C ALA A 229 -27.71 19.24 -3.67
N VAL A 230 -26.79 20.15 -3.30
CA VAL A 230 -26.08 21.01 -4.25
C VAL A 230 -24.59 20.85 -4.05
N PHE A 231 -23.88 20.63 -5.15
CA PHE A 231 -22.43 20.42 -5.16
C PHE A 231 -21.72 21.51 -5.96
N GLU A 232 -20.64 22.03 -5.44
CA GLU A 232 -19.77 23.02 -6.07
C GLU A 232 -18.52 22.34 -6.63
N ALA A 233 -18.21 22.60 -7.89
CA ALA A 233 -17.01 22.09 -8.55
C ALA A 233 -15.74 22.72 -7.98
N MET A 234 -14.73 21.90 -7.66
CA MET A 234 -13.43 22.31 -7.16
C MET A 234 -12.31 21.65 -7.96
N GLU A 235 -11.11 22.26 -7.95
CA GLU A 235 -9.90 21.62 -8.45
C GLU A 235 -9.57 20.38 -7.61
N ALA A 236 -9.38 19.24 -8.26
CA ALA A 236 -8.87 18.06 -7.58
C ALA A 236 -7.43 18.28 -7.09
N TRP A 237 -7.07 17.64 -6.01
CA TRP A 237 -5.68 17.57 -5.54
C TRP A 237 -4.87 16.55 -6.33
N SER A 238 -5.47 15.43 -6.69
CA SER A 238 -4.84 14.43 -7.55
C SER A 238 -5.04 14.77 -9.03
N ARG A 239 -4.05 14.39 -9.85
CA ARG A 239 -4.04 14.60 -11.28
C ARG A 239 -3.80 13.29 -12.01
N SER A 240 -4.48 13.08 -13.11
CA SER A 240 -4.12 12.05 -14.07
C SER A 240 -2.99 12.55 -14.94
N GLY A 241 -2.08 11.66 -15.29
CA GLY A 241 -0.96 11.93 -16.17
C GLY A 241 -0.65 10.75 -17.10
N ALA A 242 0.07 11.03 -18.16
CA ALA A 242 0.56 10.02 -19.09
C ALA A 242 2.05 10.22 -19.33
N VAL A 243 2.80 9.12 -19.41
CA VAL A 243 4.24 9.14 -19.73
C VAL A 243 4.42 9.53 -21.19
N VAL A 244 5.27 10.52 -21.46
CA VAL A 244 5.60 10.99 -22.82
C VAL A 244 7.05 10.74 -23.20
N GLY A 245 7.92 10.44 -22.23
CA GLY A 245 9.31 10.06 -22.47
C GLY A 245 9.90 9.40 -21.25
N VAL A 246 10.83 8.48 -21.44
CA VAL A 246 11.43 7.69 -20.37
C VAL A 246 12.95 7.87 -20.41
N VAL A 247 13.55 8.14 -19.25
CA VAL A 247 15.01 8.14 -19.07
C VAL A 247 15.44 6.80 -18.48
N ASP A 248 14.80 6.40 -17.38
CA ASP A 248 15.02 5.12 -16.70
C ASP A 248 13.77 4.72 -15.88
N ARG A 249 13.90 3.72 -14.98
CA ARG A 249 12.79 3.26 -14.13
C ARG A 249 12.42 4.22 -12.99
N ALA A 250 13.15 5.33 -12.80
CA ALA A 250 12.89 6.34 -11.77
C ALA A 250 12.63 7.73 -12.35
N ILE A 251 13.09 8.00 -13.56
CA ILE A 251 13.04 9.33 -14.19
C ILE A 251 12.34 9.24 -15.54
N PHE A 252 11.29 10.02 -15.70
CA PHE A 252 10.52 10.11 -16.94
C PHE A 252 9.91 11.49 -17.11
N THR A 253 9.45 11.80 -18.32
CA THR A 253 8.66 13.00 -18.60
C THR A 253 7.20 12.63 -18.79
N ALA A 254 6.30 13.48 -18.31
CA ALA A 254 4.87 13.22 -18.31
C ALA A 254 4.08 14.45 -18.75
N SER A 255 2.92 14.21 -19.34
CA SER A 255 1.90 15.22 -19.54
C SER A 255 0.95 15.20 -18.34
N ILE A 256 0.96 16.28 -17.56
CA ILE A 256 0.10 16.44 -16.37
C ILE A 256 -0.55 17.84 -16.48
N ASP A 257 -1.89 17.85 -16.45
CA ASP A 257 -2.65 19.12 -16.41
C ASP A 257 -2.72 19.64 -14.98
N GLU A 258 -1.73 20.43 -14.57
CA GLU A 258 -1.68 21.06 -13.26
C GLU A 258 -1.67 22.60 -13.39
N PRO A 259 -2.79 23.29 -13.09
CA PRO A 259 -2.91 24.72 -13.27
C PRO A 259 -2.12 25.55 -12.27
N ARG A 260 -1.66 24.97 -11.15
CA ARG A 260 -0.94 25.71 -10.10
C ARG A 260 0.50 26.08 -10.47
N ALA A 261 1.06 25.44 -11.52
CA ALA A 261 2.29 25.85 -12.19
C ALA A 261 3.49 26.15 -11.25
N VAL A 262 3.73 25.29 -10.26
CA VAL A 262 4.80 25.45 -9.27
C VAL A 262 5.71 24.25 -9.31
N ASP A 263 7.00 24.46 -9.56
CA ASP A 263 8.02 23.41 -9.45
C ASP A 263 7.97 22.75 -8.07
N GLY A 264 8.16 21.45 -8.03
CA GLY A 264 8.08 20.68 -6.79
C GLY A 264 6.67 20.50 -6.23
N TRP A 265 5.60 20.85 -6.95
CA TRP A 265 4.23 20.71 -6.47
C TRP A 265 3.92 19.28 -5.99
N PHE A 266 4.39 18.28 -6.73
CA PHE A 266 4.19 16.86 -6.41
C PHE A 266 5.31 16.26 -5.56
N ALA A 267 6.37 16.99 -5.23
CA ALA A 267 7.46 16.48 -4.40
C ALA A 267 6.96 16.04 -3.02
N GLY A 268 7.38 14.84 -2.57
CA GLY A 268 6.89 14.20 -1.35
C GLY A 268 5.44 13.70 -1.45
N GLY A 269 4.83 13.76 -2.64
CA GLY A 269 3.54 13.15 -2.92
C GLY A 269 3.67 11.73 -3.41
N VAL A 270 2.56 11.12 -3.80
CA VAL A 270 2.51 9.73 -4.27
C VAL A 270 1.99 9.69 -5.69
N LEU A 271 2.66 8.88 -6.51
CA LEU A 271 2.25 8.49 -7.84
C LEU A 271 1.75 7.05 -7.79
N THR A 272 0.55 6.81 -8.33
CA THR A 272 -0.05 5.48 -8.47
C THR A 272 -0.25 5.17 -9.94
N TRP A 273 0.30 4.07 -10.41
CA TRP A 273 0.15 3.63 -11.80
C TRP A 273 -1.24 3.06 -12.05
N GLU A 274 -1.88 3.50 -13.12
CA GLU A 274 -3.22 3.05 -13.55
C GLU A 274 -3.15 2.08 -14.74
N SER A 275 -2.03 2.07 -15.47
CA SER A 275 -1.81 1.15 -16.61
C SER A 275 -0.33 0.75 -16.73
N GLY A 276 -0.02 -0.10 -17.72
CA GLY A 276 1.32 -0.63 -17.93
C GLY A 276 1.70 -1.76 -16.97
N ALA A 277 2.97 -2.16 -17.01
CA ALA A 277 3.49 -3.25 -16.16
C ALA A 277 3.48 -2.92 -14.66
N ASN A 278 3.47 -1.63 -14.31
CA ASN A 278 3.45 -1.16 -12.94
C ASN A 278 2.02 -0.88 -12.41
N ALA A 279 0.96 -1.21 -13.15
CA ALA A 279 -0.43 -0.92 -12.77
C ALA A 279 -0.76 -1.41 -11.35
N GLY A 280 -1.37 -0.52 -10.55
CA GLY A 280 -1.70 -0.77 -9.14
C GLY A 280 -0.57 -0.48 -8.15
N LEU A 281 0.66 -0.32 -8.61
CA LEU A 281 1.79 0.06 -7.74
C LEU A 281 1.79 1.56 -7.48
N SER A 282 2.24 1.93 -6.28
CA SER A 282 2.37 3.32 -5.85
C SER A 282 3.78 3.59 -5.36
N ILE A 283 4.29 4.80 -5.63
CA ILE A 283 5.62 5.23 -5.23
C ILE A 283 5.65 6.71 -4.91
N GLU A 284 6.53 7.10 -4.01
CA GLU A 284 6.73 8.50 -3.65
C GLU A 284 7.49 9.26 -4.73
N VAL A 285 7.08 10.51 -4.97
CA VAL A 285 7.69 11.42 -5.93
C VAL A 285 8.77 12.23 -5.22
N LYS A 286 9.99 12.13 -5.70
CA LYS A 286 11.14 12.90 -5.19
C LYS A 286 11.12 14.33 -5.71
N ALA A 287 10.91 14.50 -7.00
CA ALA A 287 10.90 15.80 -7.63
C ALA A 287 9.95 15.85 -8.84
N TRP A 288 9.46 17.04 -9.12
CA TRP A 288 8.72 17.36 -10.33
C TRP A 288 9.12 18.72 -10.83
N THR A 289 9.43 18.82 -12.12
CA THR A 289 9.77 20.06 -12.81
C THR A 289 8.69 20.38 -13.81
N GLN A 290 7.92 21.40 -13.57
CA GLN A 290 6.77 21.77 -14.37
C GLN A 290 7.15 22.10 -15.81
N ALA A 291 8.23 22.89 -16.01
CA ALA A 291 8.64 23.37 -17.32
C ALA A 291 8.97 22.23 -18.32
N THR A 292 9.47 21.11 -17.84
CA THR A 292 9.85 19.94 -18.64
C THR A 292 8.87 18.78 -18.52
N GLY A 293 7.96 18.83 -17.56
CA GLY A 293 7.11 17.69 -17.18
C GLY A 293 7.88 16.54 -16.57
N GLN A 294 9.14 16.75 -16.16
CA GLN A 294 9.96 15.68 -15.60
C GLN A 294 9.51 15.30 -14.19
N VAL A 295 9.31 14.00 -14.00
CA VAL A 295 9.04 13.37 -12.72
C VAL A 295 10.24 12.52 -12.33
N GLU A 296 10.72 12.65 -11.10
CA GLU A 296 11.74 11.82 -10.47
C GLU A 296 11.12 11.11 -9.27
N LEU A 297 11.21 9.79 -9.23
CA LEU A 297 10.72 8.95 -8.14
C LEU A 297 11.81 8.76 -7.08
N PHE A 298 11.44 8.45 -5.83
CA PHE A 298 12.43 8.17 -4.78
C PHE A 298 13.18 6.87 -5.03
N LEU A 299 12.52 5.86 -5.57
CA LEU A 299 13.12 4.58 -5.92
C LEU A 299 12.72 4.20 -7.35
N PRO A 300 13.56 3.43 -8.05
CA PRO A 300 13.19 2.90 -9.37
C PRO A 300 12.03 1.91 -9.25
N MET A 301 11.14 1.92 -10.24
CA MET A 301 10.06 0.94 -10.34
C MET A 301 10.60 -0.48 -10.56
N GLY A 302 9.88 -1.47 -10.08
CA GLY A 302 10.21 -2.88 -10.28
C GLY A 302 10.16 -3.28 -11.76
N TYR A 303 9.16 -2.78 -12.48
CA TYR A 303 8.98 -3.02 -13.91
C TYR A 303 9.36 -1.80 -14.74
N ALA A 304 9.58 -2.01 -16.03
CA ALA A 304 9.87 -0.92 -16.97
C ALA A 304 8.68 0.05 -17.05
N ILE A 305 9.01 1.34 -17.19
CA ILE A 305 8.04 2.39 -17.50
C ILE A 305 8.03 2.54 -19.02
N GLU A 306 6.85 2.61 -19.63
CA GLU A 306 6.69 2.78 -21.05
C GLU A 306 5.95 4.07 -21.42
N ILE A 307 6.23 4.58 -22.63
CA ILE A 307 5.51 5.75 -23.15
C ILE A 307 4.03 5.37 -23.32
N GLY A 308 3.14 6.20 -22.78
CA GLY A 308 1.70 5.96 -22.79
C GLY A 308 1.17 5.35 -21.50
N ASP A 309 2.02 4.92 -20.56
CA ASP A 309 1.57 4.47 -19.25
C ASP A 309 0.83 5.60 -18.53
N LEU A 310 -0.31 5.26 -17.96
CA LEU A 310 -1.17 6.17 -17.24
C LEU A 310 -0.92 6.06 -15.75
N PHE A 311 -1.00 7.19 -15.08
CA PHE A 311 -0.85 7.26 -13.64
C PHE A 311 -1.71 8.37 -13.04
N ARG A 312 -1.92 8.29 -11.74
CA ARG A 312 -2.48 9.34 -10.91
C ARG A 312 -1.43 9.82 -9.92
N ILE A 313 -1.31 11.12 -9.76
CA ILE A 313 -0.33 11.76 -8.89
C ILE A 313 -1.01 12.79 -8.00
N HIS A 314 -0.57 12.91 -6.75
CA HIS A 314 -1.04 13.95 -5.84
C HIS A 314 0.12 14.65 -5.15
N PRO A 315 -0.06 15.91 -4.66
CA PRO A 315 0.99 16.66 -3.99
C PRO A 315 1.42 16.01 -2.68
N GLY A 316 2.64 16.29 -2.26
CA GLY A 316 3.16 15.94 -0.95
C GLY A 316 2.79 16.92 0.15
N CYS A 317 2.95 16.47 1.39
CA CYS A 317 2.81 17.28 2.59
C CYS A 317 4.05 17.09 3.47
N ASP A 318 4.76 18.18 3.75
CA ASP A 318 5.95 18.19 4.61
C ASP A 318 5.63 18.17 6.10
N LYS A 319 4.35 17.98 6.45
CA LYS A 319 3.83 17.89 7.81
C LYS A 319 3.96 19.19 8.63
N ARG A 320 4.33 20.32 8.01
CA ARG A 320 4.46 21.61 8.69
C ARG A 320 3.14 22.35 8.74
N LEU A 321 2.99 23.18 9.78
CA LEU A 321 1.79 23.99 9.97
C LEU A 321 1.59 24.98 8.81
N ASP A 322 2.63 25.67 8.37
CA ASP A 322 2.56 26.66 7.29
C ASP A 322 2.07 26.00 5.99
N THR A 323 2.61 24.85 5.63
CA THR A 323 2.13 24.07 4.45
C THR A 323 0.67 23.68 4.59
N CYS A 324 0.24 23.28 5.80
CA CYS A 324 -1.15 22.94 6.06
C CYS A 324 -2.09 24.15 5.89
N ILE A 325 -1.65 25.34 6.29
CA ILE A 325 -2.40 26.61 6.13
C ILE A 325 -2.39 27.06 4.68
N ASP A 326 -1.20 27.24 4.10
CA ASP A 326 -1.03 27.98 2.84
C ASP A 326 -1.36 27.13 1.62
N ARG A 327 -0.98 25.83 1.65
CA ARG A 327 -1.21 24.92 0.51
C ARG A 327 -2.58 24.26 0.56
N PHE A 328 -2.98 23.79 1.74
CA PHE A 328 -4.17 22.96 1.88
C PHE A 328 -5.35 23.65 2.56
N ALA A 329 -5.19 24.85 3.12
CA ALA A 329 -6.21 25.57 3.89
C ALA A 329 -6.87 24.70 4.97
N ASN A 330 -6.09 23.81 5.62
CA ASN A 330 -6.58 22.69 6.43
C ASN A 330 -6.15 22.74 7.89
N VAL A 331 -5.87 23.92 8.44
CA VAL A 331 -5.34 24.11 9.80
C VAL A 331 -6.19 23.46 10.91
N LEU A 332 -7.49 23.39 10.72
CA LEU A 332 -8.41 22.78 11.71
C LEU A 332 -8.18 21.28 11.90
N ASN A 333 -7.59 20.63 10.91
CA ASN A 333 -7.26 19.20 10.93
C ASN A 333 -5.77 18.94 11.15
N PHE A 334 -4.98 19.98 11.43
CA PHE A 334 -3.57 19.82 11.79
C PHE A 334 -3.44 19.01 13.09
N ARG A 335 -2.54 18.02 13.08
CA ARG A 335 -2.34 17.05 14.18
C ARG A 335 -0.91 17.09 14.71
N GLY A 336 -0.33 18.25 14.79
CA GLY A 336 0.94 18.53 15.43
C GLY A 336 0.80 19.59 16.49
N GLU A 337 1.83 19.76 17.29
CA GLU A 337 1.94 20.76 18.33
C GLU A 337 3.07 21.75 17.98
N PRO A 338 2.87 22.69 17.05
CA PRO A 338 3.93 23.52 16.48
C PRO A 338 4.65 24.43 17.50
N TYR A 339 4.06 24.60 18.68
CA TYR A 339 4.61 25.44 19.74
C TYR A 339 5.21 24.65 20.91
N VAL A 340 5.36 23.33 20.77
CA VAL A 340 6.06 22.53 21.79
C VAL A 340 7.53 22.97 21.82
N PRO A 341 8.07 23.35 22.98
CA PRO A 341 9.47 23.71 23.11
C PRO A 341 10.38 22.56 22.67
N GLY A 342 11.32 22.84 21.78
CA GLY A 342 12.37 21.89 21.44
C GLY A 342 13.28 21.58 22.62
N GLN A 343 14.12 20.55 22.50
CA GLN A 343 15.04 20.14 23.57
C GLN A 343 15.94 21.30 24.04
N ASP A 344 16.37 22.17 23.12
CA ASP A 344 17.20 23.33 23.42
C ASP A 344 16.48 24.34 24.33
N ALA A 345 15.18 24.54 24.12
CA ALA A 345 14.37 25.42 24.97
C ALA A 345 14.12 24.82 26.35
N MET A 346 14.01 23.51 26.47
CA MET A 346 13.85 22.81 27.77
C MET A 346 15.17 22.77 28.56
N MET A 347 16.30 22.83 27.87
CA MET A 347 17.64 22.85 28.48
C MET A 347 18.15 24.27 28.76
N SER A 348 17.49 25.31 28.26
CA SER A 348 17.81 26.69 28.59
C SER A 348 17.34 27.00 30.01
N TYR A 349 18.30 27.25 30.91
CA TYR A 349 17.97 27.79 32.25
C TYR A 349 17.42 29.21 32.07
N PRO A 350 16.39 29.59 32.86
CA PRO A 350 16.05 31.00 32.98
C PRO A 350 17.29 31.76 33.40
N ASP A 351 17.67 32.80 32.62
CA ASP A 351 18.79 33.63 32.96
C ASP A 351 18.70 34.03 34.44
N ALA A 352 19.67 33.57 35.23
CA ALA A 352 19.87 34.12 36.56
C ALA A 352 20.26 35.59 36.37
N ARG A 353 19.31 36.48 36.55
CA ARG A 353 19.56 37.91 36.69
C ARG A 353 20.18 38.19 38.05
#